data_c26ace03d0c834213d7ffc4970713b56
#
_entry.id   c26ace03d0c834213d7ffc4970713b56
#
_cell.length_a   1.000
_cell.length_b   1.000
_cell.length_c   1.000
_cell.angle_alpha   90.00
_cell.angle_beta   90.00
_cell.angle_gamma   90.00
#
_symmetry.space_group_name_H-M   'P 1'
#
loop_
_entity.id
_entity.type
_entity.pdbx_description
1 polymer ?
#
loop_
_entity_poly.entity_id
_entity_poly.type
_entity_poly.pdbx_seq_one_letter_code
_entity_poly.pdbx_strand_id
1 'polypeptide(L)'
;MKKTIDLFCDIVDNYGDIGVVYRLGKELYNRNYKVRIFVNKLNEVSKIIKGCNSRLPYQVHNGIEFFDFNNFEINDTAEIIIEAFAVNIPESYLDKVNINTKLIINLEYLSAENWIEDFHLKNSFSPKPYIEKVFYMPGFTAKSGGIILDNYYLNLVDSIKKSRESYFNNFFKELGIKYSTDTYYINVFTYNWNFKEFIETLEKSPFKFVLFILDYKLDLNFSYKDKIEIYQMPFMDQNQFDIIINLSDFNFIRGEESFIRALLTGKPYLWNIYEQDEMLHIDKLEAFLERFREYFTADYNLYHDLSLNFNLNNNFGNSFLEFIARKHSSFEDYKKFIVTNCNLVEKLLYFIDSRTNQNQEEI
;
A
#
# COMPACT_ATOMS: atom_id res chain seq x y z
N MET A 1 5.22 -24.49 20.13
CA MET A 1 4.53 -24.44 18.80
C MET A 1 4.53 -23.00 18.32
N LYS A 2 4.48 -22.76 16.99
CA LYS A 2 4.31 -21.39 16.47
C LYS A 2 2.91 -20.90 16.82
N LYS A 3 2.76 -19.65 17.28
CA LYS A 3 1.44 -19.04 17.43
C LYS A 3 0.79 -18.89 16.04
N THR A 4 -0.50 -19.14 15.97
CA THR A 4 -1.27 -19.04 14.72
C THR A 4 -2.02 -17.71 14.67
N ILE A 5 -1.96 -17.06 13.51
CA ILE A 5 -2.74 -15.84 13.20
C ILE A 5 -3.62 -16.14 11.99
N ASP A 6 -4.91 -15.91 12.14
CA ASP A 6 -5.89 -15.96 11.06
C ASP A 6 -6.25 -14.54 10.62
N LEU A 7 -6.03 -14.26 9.35
CA LEU A 7 -6.35 -12.98 8.71
C LEU A 7 -7.59 -13.16 7.85
N PHE A 8 -8.63 -12.40 8.13
CA PHE A 8 -9.86 -12.38 7.34
C PHE A 8 -9.91 -11.11 6.49
N CYS A 9 -10.21 -11.26 5.21
CA CYS A 9 -10.30 -10.15 4.27
C CYS A 9 -11.46 -10.36 3.29
N ASP A 10 -12.43 -9.45 3.29
CA ASP A 10 -13.41 -9.33 2.22
C ASP A 10 -12.83 -8.40 1.14
N ILE A 11 -12.53 -8.94 -0.04
CA ILE A 11 -11.92 -8.18 -1.12
C ILE A 11 -13.02 -7.36 -1.80
N VAL A 12 -13.06 -6.06 -1.51
CA VAL A 12 -13.98 -5.08 -2.09
C VAL A 12 -13.29 -4.32 -3.22
N ASP A 13 -12.15 -3.69 -2.92
CA ASP A 13 -11.29 -3.00 -3.90
C ASP A 13 -10.27 -3.97 -4.50
N ASN A 14 -10.72 -4.77 -5.42
CA ASN A 14 -9.97 -5.74 -6.26
C ASN A 14 -8.60 -6.17 -5.73
N TYR A 15 -7.58 -5.28 -5.74
CA TYR A 15 -6.20 -5.63 -5.37
C TYR A 15 -5.70 -4.94 -4.11
N GLY A 16 -6.35 -3.84 -3.70
CA GLY A 16 -5.92 -3.02 -2.57
C GLY A 16 -5.96 -3.80 -1.27
N ASP A 17 -7.12 -4.33 -0.92
CA ASP A 17 -7.36 -5.01 0.35
C ASP A 17 -6.47 -6.24 0.50
N ILE A 18 -6.47 -7.12 -0.50
CA ILE A 18 -5.65 -8.34 -0.46
C ILE A 18 -4.15 -8.02 -0.55
N GLY A 19 -3.77 -6.94 -1.23
CA GLY A 19 -2.38 -6.47 -1.28
C GLY A 19 -1.83 -6.17 0.10
N VAL A 20 -2.58 -5.39 0.90
CA VAL A 20 -2.24 -5.06 2.29
C VAL A 20 -2.18 -6.31 3.16
N VAL A 21 -3.24 -7.15 3.13
CA VAL A 21 -3.33 -8.36 3.96
C VAL A 21 -2.23 -9.36 3.63
N TYR A 22 -1.90 -9.55 2.34
CA TYR A 22 -0.82 -10.45 1.94
C TYR A 22 0.55 -9.93 2.41
N ARG A 23 0.82 -8.63 2.31
CA ARG A 23 2.08 -8.06 2.82
C ARG A 23 2.19 -8.18 4.33
N LEU A 24 1.10 -7.91 5.06
CA LEU A 24 1.04 -8.15 6.50
C LEU A 24 1.30 -9.63 6.82
N GLY A 25 0.61 -10.52 6.12
CA GLY A 25 0.79 -11.97 6.29
C GLY A 25 2.22 -12.44 6.06
N LYS A 26 2.91 -11.90 5.03
CA LYS A 26 4.33 -12.19 4.78
C LYS A 26 5.22 -11.75 5.94
N GLU A 27 5.02 -10.54 6.46
CA GLU A 27 5.82 -10.05 7.57
C GLU A 27 5.57 -10.84 8.85
N LEU A 28 4.33 -11.22 9.15
CA LEU A 28 3.99 -12.09 10.29
C LEU A 28 4.61 -13.49 10.13
N TYR A 29 4.57 -14.06 8.92
CA TYR A 29 5.23 -15.34 8.63
C TYR A 29 6.74 -15.25 8.82
N ASN A 30 7.38 -14.19 8.36
CA ASN A 30 8.82 -13.93 8.54
C ASN A 30 9.21 -13.78 10.02
N ARG A 31 8.27 -13.36 10.88
CA ARG A 31 8.41 -13.29 12.34
C ARG A 31 8.02 -14.59 13.06
N ASN A 32 8.00 -15.69 12.31
CA ASN A 32 7.81 -17.04 12.83
C ASN A 32 6.39 -17.37 13.32
N TYR A 33 5.37 -16.65 12.86
CA TYR A 33 3.98 -17.04 13.07
C TYR A 33 3.53 -18.04 11.99
N LYS A 34 2.57 -18.91 12.34
CA LYS A 34 1.78 -19.64 11.35
C LYS A 34 0.67 -18.70 10.87
N VAL A 35 0.59 -18.43 9.57
CA VAL A 35 -0.35 -17.47 9.00
C VAL A 35 -1.34 -18.19 8.08
N ARG A 36 -2.63 -17.95 8.30
CA ARG A 36 -3.73 -18.41 7.46
C ARG A 36 -4.53 -17.19 7.01
N ILE A 37 -4.75 -17.06 5.71
CA ILE A 37 -5.50 -15.96 5.10
C ILE A 37 -6.81 -16.51 4.53
N PHE A 38 -7.92 -15.95 4.97
CA PHE A 38 -9.26 -16.29 4.53
C PHE A 38 -9.81 -15.16 3.67
N VAL A 39 -10.25 -15.46 2.43
CA VAL A 39 -10.72 -14.47 1.46
C VAL A 39 -12.00 -14.92 0.76
N ASN A 40 -12.81 -13.97 0.33
CA ASN A 40 -14.04 -14.23 -0.44
C ASN A 40 -13.79 -14.42 -1.96
N LYS A 41 -12.65 -13.94 -2.49
CA LYS A 41 -12.34 -13.90 -3.93
C LYS A 41 -10.92 -14.41 -4.24
N LEU A 42 -10.73 -15.73 -4.30
CA LEU A 42 -9.45 -16.34 -4.65
C LEU A 42 -8.96 -16.00 -6.07
N ASN A 43 -9.86 -15.63 -6.99
CA ASN A 43 -9.49 -15.15 -8.31
C ASN A 43 -8.67 -13.85 -8.27
N GLU A 44 -8.97 -12.93 -7.35
CA GLU A 44 -8.18 -11.70 -7.18
C GLU A 44 -6.81 -12.01 -6.57
N VAL A 45 -6.76 -12.93 -5.60
CA VAL A 45 -5.49 -13.43 -5.03
C VAL A 45 -4.58 -14.01 -6.12
N SER A 46 -5.14 -14.80 -7.04
CA SER A 46 -4.38 -15.47 -8.11
C SER A 46 -3.76 -14.49 -9.12
N LYS A 47 -4.26 -13.27 -9.21
CA LYS A 47 -3.71 -12.24 -10.10
C LYS A 47 -2.47 -11.59 -9.50
N ILE A 48 -2.43 -11.38 -8.17
CA ILE A 48 -1.30 -10.70 -7.50
C ILE A 48 -0.26 -11.67 -6.94
N ILE A 49 -0.64 -12.94 -6.69
CA ILE A 49 0.26 -13.98 -6.18
C ILE A 49 0.50 -15.02 -7.28
N LYS A 50 1.68 -14.96 -7.89
CA LYS A 50 2.06 -15.88 -8.97
C LYS A 50 2.03 -17.32 -8.47
N GLY A 51 1.31 -18.18 -9.20
CA GLY A 51 1.16 -19.60 -8.89
C GLY A 51 -0.03 -19.94 -8.00
N CYS A 52 -0.78 -18.96 -7.50
CA CYS A 52 -2.04 -19.19 -6.81
C CYS A 52 -3.09 -19.69 -7.82
N ASN A 53 -3.88 -20.70 -7.45
CA ASN A 53 -4.93 -21.29 -8.28
C ASN A 53 -6.31 -20.96 -7.71
N SER A 54 -7.08 -20.12 -8.39
CA SER A 54 -8.40 -19.67 -7.94
C SER A 54 -9.47 -20.80 -7.81
N ARG A 55 -9.19 -22.00 -8.32
CA ARG A 55 -10.11 -23.16 -8.24
C ARG A 55 -9.90 -24.01 -7.00
N LEU A 56 -8.80 -23.79 -6.27
CA LEU A 56 -8.49 -24.56 -5.06
C LEU A 56 -8.98 -23.79 -3.82
N PRO A 57 -9.94 -24.32 -3.05
CA PRO A 57 -10.45 -23.66 -1.85
C PRO A 57 -9.41 -23.56 -0.72
N TYR A 58 -8.37 -24.36 -0.80
CA TYR A 58 -7.19 -24.34 0.09
C TYR A 58 -5.90 -24.49 -0.71
N GLN A 59 -4.90 -23.69 -0.37
CA GLN A 59 -3.57 -23.77 -0.96
C GLN A 59 -2.53 -23.09 -0.09
N VAL A 60 -1.24 -23.41 -0.34
CA VAL A 60 -0.11 -22.82 0.39
C VAL A 60 0.80 -22.10 -0.60
N HIS A 61 1.07 -20.82 -0.35
CA HIS A 61 2.04 -20.01 -1.12
C HIS A 61 3.00 -19.31 -0.17
N ASN A 62 4.30 -19.47 -0.42
CA ASN A 62 5.36 -18.87 0.40
C ASN A 62 5.20 -19.16 1.91
N GLY A 63 4.70 -20.36 2.26
CA GLY A 63 4.46 -20.77 3.64
C GLY A 63 3.19 -20.22 4.30
N ILE A 64 2.40 -19.41 3.58
CA ILE A 64 1.11 -18.87 4.01
C ILE A 64 0.00 -19.74 3.45
N GLU A 65 -0.95 -20.12 4.32
CA GLU A 65 -2.13 -20.89 3.94
C GLU A 65 -3.26 -19.94 3.49
N PHE A 66 -3.88 -20.22 2.35
CA PHE A 66 -5.02 -19.46 1.83
C PHE A 66 -6.28 -20.33 1.80
N PHE A 67 -7.38 -19.76 2.26
CA PHE A 67 -8.68 -20.40 2.33
C PHE A 67 -9.76 -19.56 1.64
N ASP A 68 -10.70 -20.23 0.99
CA ASP A 68 -11.95 -19.60 0.52
C ASP A 68 -12.91 -19.44 1.69
N PHE A 69 -13.48 -18.24 1.89
CA PHE A 69 -14.50 -17.96 2.90
C PHE A 69 -15.70 -18.90 2.86
N ASN A 70 -16.09 -19.29 1.64
CA ASN A 70 -17.32 -20.03 1.41
C ASN A 70 -17.12 -21.55 1.47
N ASN A 71 -15.86 -21.99 1.45
CA ASN A 71 -15.56 -23.42 1.39
C ASN A 71 -14.21 -23.71 2.08
N PHE A 72 -14.20 -23.66 3.41
CA PHE A 72 -13.01 -24.01 4.19
C PHE A 72 -13.31 -25.09 5.22
N GLU A 73 -12.33 -25.95 5.42
CA GLU A 73 -12.32 -26.92 6.51
C GLU A 73 -11.11 -26.63 7.41
N ILE A 74 -11.38 -26.38 8.69
CA ILE A 74 -10.35 -26.20 9.73
C ILE A 74 -10.72 -27.04 10.95
N ASN A 75 -9.69 -27.59 11.61
CA ASN A 75 -9.88 -28.35 12.84
C ASN A 75 -9.80 -27.47 14.09
N ASP A 76 -9.12 -26.31 13.99
CA ASP A 76 -8.86 -25.40 15.08
C ASP A 76 -8.93 -23.94 14.61
N THR A 77 -9.26 -23.03 15.53
CA THR A 77 -9.18 -21.58 15.34
C THR A 77 -7.83 -21.05 15.84
N ALA A 78 -7.41 -19.91 15.30
CA ALA A 78 -6.15 -19.30 15.72
C ALA A 78 -6.23 -18.72 17.14
N GLU A 79 -5.08 -18.55 17.76
CA GLU A 79 -4.93 -17.82 19.02
C GLU A 79 -5.22 -16.33 18.83
N ILE A 80 -4.91 -15.80 17.64
CA ILE A 80 -5.08 -14.41 17.25
C ILE A 80 -5.84 -14.36 15.93
N ILE A 81 -6.89 -13.55 15.88
CA ILE A 81 -7.68 -13.29 14.69
C ILE A 81 -7.52 -11.82 14.31
N ILE A 82 -7.27 -11.54 13.03
CA ILE A 82 -7.24 -10.20 12.48
C ILE A 82 -8.37 -10.09 11.46
N GLU A 83 -9.35 -9.23 11.76
CA GLU A 83 -10.40 -8.81 10.84
C GLU A 83 -9.89 -7.60 10.08
N ALA A 84 -9.59 -7.74 8.79
CA ALA A 84 -9.16 -6.62 7.99
C ALA A 84 -10.36 -5.91 7.35
N PHE A 85 -10.41 -4.58 7.51
CA PHE A 85 -11.35 -3.68 6.82
C PHE A 85 -12.82 -4.00 7.13
N ALA A 86 -13.12 -4.15 8.41
CA ALA A 86 -14.47 -4.44 8.92
C ALA A 86 -15.14 -5.69 8.30
N VAL A 87 -14.32 -6.69 7.92
CA VAL A 87 -14.85 -7.94 7.38
C VAL A 87 -15.75 -8.66 8.40
N ASN A 88 -16.81 -9.28 7.92
CA ASN A 88 -17.62 -10.17 8.73
C ASN A 88 -17.03 -11.58 8.68
N ILE A 89 -16.48 -12.06 9.81
CA ILE A 89 -16.02 -13.44 9.93
C ILE A 89 -17.20 -14.40 9.73
N PRO A 90 -17.08 -15.45 8.90
CA PRO A 90 -18.14 -16.43 8.70
C PRO A 90 -18.58 -17.08 10.02
N GLU A 91 -19.91 -17.23 10.25
CA GLU A 91 -20.45 -17.88 11.46
C GLU A 91 -19.89 -19.28 11.65
N SER A 92 -19.70 -20.05 10.55
CA SER A 92 -19.09 -21.37 10.57
C SER A 92 -17.66 -21.41 11.15
N TYR A 93 -16.94 -20.27 11.10
CA TYR A 93 -15.67 -20.11 11.81
C TYR A 93 -15.90 -19.69 13.27
N LEU A 94 -16.77 -18.71 13.53
CA LEU A 94 -17.05 -18.20 14.87
C LEU A 94 -17.63 -19.28 15.80
N ASP A 95 -18.36 -20.25 15.26
CA ASP A 95 -18.87 -21.40 16.02
C ASP A 95 -17.75 -22.33 16.52
N LYS A 96 -16.62 -22.37 15.83
CA LYS A 96 -15.43 -23.15 16.24
C LYS A 96 -14.52 -22.40 17.20
N VAL A 97 -14.72 -21.09 17.35
CA VAL A 97 -13.91 -20.26 18.26
C VAL A 97 -14.14 -20.68 19.70
N ASN A 98 -13.06 -20.95 20.38
CA ASN A 98 -13.04 -21.46 21.77
C ASN A 98 -12.01 -20.68 22.61
N ILE A 99 -11.75 -21.13 23.83
CA ILE A 99 -10.88 -20.47 24.80
C ILE A 99 -9.41 -20.34 24.35
N ASN A 100 -8.99 -21.05 23.29
CA ASN A 100 -7.65 -20.92 22.74
C ASN A 100 -7.48 -19.61 21.95
N THR A 101 -8.59 -19.04 21.42
CA THR A 101 -8.58 -17.71 20.78
C THR A 101 -8.62 -16.65 21.87
N LYS A 102 -7.59 -15.83 21.95
CA LYS A 102 -7.39 -14.83 23.01
C LYS A 102 -7.66 -13.41 22.58
N LEU A 103 -7.44 -13.12 21.31
CA LEU A 103 -7.42 -11.75 20.80
C LEU A 103 -8.04 -11.68 19.40
N ILE A 104 -8.93 -10.73 19.21
CA ILE A 104 -9.43 -10.30 17.90
C ILE A 104 -8.99 -8.87 17.66
N ILE A 105 -8.38 -8.60 16.51
CA ILE A 105 -7.90 -7.29 16.11
C ILE A 105 -8.69 -6.85 14.89
N ASN A 106 -9.47 -5.79 15.02
CA ASN A 106 -10.11 -5.12 13.89
C ASN A 106 -9.11 -4.16 13.25
N LEU A 107 -8.46 -4.61 12.18
CA LEU A 107 -7.50 -3.81 11.40
C LEU A 107 -8.28 -2.92 10.44
N GLU A 108 -8.30 -1.64 10.73
CA GLU A 108 -9.00 -0.63 9.93
C GLU A 108 -8.18 -0.17 8.71
N TYR A 109 -8.82 0.60 7.84
CA TYR A 109 -8.16 1.26 6.73
C TYR A 109 -7.15 2.31 7.21
N LEU A 110 -6.16 2.58 6.36
CA LEU A 110 -5.16 3.62 6.60
C LEU A 110 -5.81 5.00 6.61
N SER A 111 -5.52 5.79 7.65
CA SER A 111 -5.96 7.18 7.70
C SER A 111 -4.87 8.11 8.25
N ALA A 112 -4.89 9.36 7.78
CA ALA A 112 -4.08 10.45 8.32
C ALA A 112 -4.87 11.35 9.29
N GLU A 113 -6.16 11.13 9.47
CA GLU A 113 -7.04 11.93 10.31
C GLU A 113 -6.69 11.79 11.80
N ASN A 114 -6.97 12.84 12.59
CA ASN A 114 -6.59 12.88 14.00
C ASN A 114 -7.36 11.86 14.87
N TRP A 115 -8.63 11.63 14.55
CA TRP A 115 -9.52 10.77 15.34
C TRP A 115 -9.04 9.32 15.46
N ILE A 116 -8.21 8.82 14.52
CA ILE A 116 -7.70 7.45 14.58
C ILE A 116 -6.83 7.20 15.81
N GLU A 117 -6.13 8.24 16.31
CA GLU A 117 -5.29 8.11 17.51
C GLU A 117 -6.13 7.85 18.76
N ASP A 118 -7.34 8.40 18.81
CA ASP A 118 -8.26 8.21 19.93
C ASP A 118 -8.90 6.83 19.93
N PHE A 119 -9.03 6.19 18.77
CA PHE A 119 -9.63 4.86 18.61
C PHE A 119 -8.60 3.73 18.61
N HIS A 120 -7.33 4.03 18.35
CA HIS A 120 -6.28 3.01 18.31
C HIS A 120 -6.17 2.27 19.65
N LEU A 121 -6.27 0.93 19.61
CA LEU A 121 -6.26 0.01 20.75
C LEU A 121 -7.44 0.17 21.73
N LYS A 122 -8.51 0.88 21.35
CA LYS A 122 -9.76 0.87 22.12
C LYS A 122 -10.51 -0.43 21.91
N ASN A 123 -11.25 -0.84 22.95
CA ASN A 123 -12.08 -2.03 22.88
C ASN A 123 -13.18 -1.88 21.83
N SER A 124 -13.39 -2.95 21.08
CA SER A 124 -14.50 -3.13 20.15
C SER A 124 -15.46 -4.20 20.66
N PHE A 125 -16.62 -4.33 20.02
CA PHE A 125 -17.59 -5.36 20.39
C PHE A 125 -17.08 -6.75 19.98
N SER A 126 -16.89 -7.64 20.96
CA SER A 126 -16.42 -9.01 20.75
C SER A 126 -17.60 -9.98 20.55
N PRO A 127 -17.49 -10.95 19.62
CA PRO A 127 -18.51 -11.98 19.43
C PRO A 127 -18.60 -12.96 20.60
N LYS A 128 -17.56 -13.03 21.44
CA LYS A 128 -17.51 -13.89 22.64
C LYS A 128 -17.00 -13.07 23.84
N PRO A 129 -17.66 -13.10 25.00
CA PRO A 129 -17.35 -12.23 26.14
C PRO A 129 -15.97 -12.47 26.76
N TYR A 130 -15.36 -13.62 26.52
CA TYR A 130 -14.04 -13.99 27.04
C TYR A 130 -12.89 -13.67 26.08
N ILE A 131 -13.18 -13.05 24.92
CA ILE A 131 -12.17 -12.66 23.92
C ILE A 131 -12.07 -11.14 23.92
N GLU A 132 -10.88 -10.61 24.11
CA GLU A 132 -10.62 -9.20 23.90
C GLU A 132 -10.70 -8.88 22.39
N LYS A 133 -11.44 -7.83 22.03
CA LYS A 133 -11.45 -7.30 20.66
C LYS A 133 -11.14 -5.81 20.70
N VAL A 134 -10.18 -5.40 19.85
CA VAL A 134 -9.71 -4.01 19.78
C VAL A 134 -9.70 -3.48 18.36
N PHE A 135 -9.84 -2.16 18.23
CA PHE A 135 -9.54 -1.46 16.98
C PHE A 135 -8.03 -1.28 16.82
N TYR A 136 -7.50 -1.57 15.65
CA TYR A 136 -6.13 -1.29 15.27
C TYR A 136 -6.15 -0.34 14.09
N MET A 137 -5.73 0.92 14.32
CA MET A 137 -5.89 2.03 13.40
C MET A 137 -4.56 2.33 12.70
N PRO A 138 -4.32 1.83 11.46
CA PRO A 138 -3.15 2.20 10.68
C PRO A 138 -3.08 3.70 10.42
N GLY A 139 -1.87 4.27 10.44
CA GLY A 139 -1.70 5.71 10.25
C GLY A 139 -0.26 6.17 10.28
N PHE A 140 -0.08 7.47 10.16
CA PHE A 140 1.21 8.13 9.88
C PHE A 140 1.85 8.76 11.12
N THR A 141 1.46 8.36 12.31
CA THR A 141 1.98 8.95 13.55
C THR A 141 2.54 7.90 14.50
N ALA A 142 3.36 8.35 15.44
CA ALA A 142 3.86 7.46 16.49
C ALA A 142 2.74 6.88 17.39
N LYS A 143 1.58 7.56 17.49
CA LYS A 143 0.44 7.17 18.31
C LYS A 143 -0.56 6.26 17.58
N SER A 144 -0.52 6.20 16.25
CA SER A 144 -1.34 5.30 15.45
C SER A 144 -0.72 3.91 15.34
N GLY A 145 -1.43 2.98 14.70
CA GLY A 145 -0.96 1.62 14.42
C GLY A 145 0.22 1.56 13.44
N GLY A 146 0.55 2.67 12.77
CA GLY A 146 1.64 2.72 11.80
C GLY A 146 1.25 2.19 10.42
N ILE A 147 2.27 1.93 9.60
CA ILE A 147 2.14 1.37 8.25
C ILE A 147 3.00 0.11 8.11
N ILE A 148 2.66 -0.76 7.15
CA ILE A 148 3.42 -2.00 6.93
C ILE A 148 4.79 -1.65 6.34
N LEU A 149 5.83 -1.88 7.12
CA LEU A 149 7.22 -1.80 6.69
C LEU A 149 7.72 -3.21 6.40
N ASP A 150 7.98 -3.45 5.14
CA ASP A 150 8.46 -4.72 4.61
C ASP A 150 9.98 -4.61 4.40
N ASN A 151 10.75 -5.39 5.14
CA ASN A 151 12.21 -5.34 5.09
C ASN A 151 12.77 -5.67 3.69
N TYR A 152 12.11 -6.59 2.97
CA TYR A 152 12.50 -6.89 1.59
C TYR A 152 12.38 -5.65 0.71
N TYR A 153 11.26 -4.93 0.83
CA TYR A 153 11.03 -3.71 0.06
C TYR A 153 12.03 -2.60 0.41
N LEU A 154 12.28 -2.35 1.70
CA LEU A 154 13.26 -1.34 2.12
C LEU A 154 14.67 -1.66 1.59
N ASN A 155 15.07 -2.92 1.62
CA ASN A 155 16.36 -3.35 1.03
C ASN A 155 16.36 -3.19 -0.49
N LEU A 156 15.24 -3.41 -1.18
CA LEU A 156 15.10 -3.18 -2.61
C LEU A 156 15.27 -1.70 -2.95
N VAL A 157 14.61 -0.80 -2.20
CA VAL A 157 14.74 0.66 -2.33
C VAL A 157 16.22 1.07 -2.26
N ASP A 158 16.93 0.61 -1.24
CA ASP A 158 18.35 0.93 -1.04
C ASP A 158 19.24 0.34 -2.14
N SER A 159 18.94 -0.86 -2.62
CA SER A 159 19.69 -1.53 -3.69
C SER A 159 19.51 -0.80 -5.02
N ILE A 160 18.26 -0.41 -5.35
CA ILE A 160 17.99 0.38 -6.56
C ILE A 160 18.65 1.76 -6.47
N LYS A 161 18.58 2.43 -5.31
CA LYS A 161 19.23 3.74 -5.10
C LYS A 161 20.74 3.67 -5.38
N LYS A 162 21.42 2.57 -5.01
CA LYS A 162 22.86 2.36 -5.22
C LYS A 162 23.24 1.99 -6.65
N SER A 163 22.35 1.33 -7.40
CA SER A 163 22.65 0.73 -8.70
C SER A 163 21.52 0.93 -9.72
N ARG A 164 20.90 2.13 -9.73
CA ARG A 164 19.69 2.45 -10.50
C ARG A 164 19.81 2.09 -11.98
N GLU A 165 20.89 2.50 -12.64
CA GLU A 165 21.12 2.23 -14.06
C GLU A 165 21.12 0.73 -14.37
N SER A 166 21.79 -0.09 -13.56
CA SER A 166 21.83 -1.54 -13.75
C SER A 166 20.45 -2.17 -13.58
N TYR A 167 19.72 -1.78 -12.53
CA TYR A 167 18.33 -2.24 -12.31
C TYR A 167 17.42 -1.83 -13.45
N PHE A 168 17.51 -0.57 -13.89
CA PHE A 168 16.70 -0.02 -14.97
C PHE A 168 16.93 -0.77 -16.28
N ASN A 169 18.20 -0.89 -16.71
CA ASN A 169 18.55 -1.54 -17.96
C ASN A 169 18.17 -3.04 -17.98
N ASN A 170 18.24 -3.69 -16.82
CA ASN A 170 17.81 -5.09 -16.69
C ASN A 170 16.28 -5.23 -16.74
N PHE A 171 15.56 -4.37 -16.01
CA PHE A 171 14.10 -4.43 -15.92
C PHE A 171 13.42 -4.13 -17.28
N PHE A 172 13.92 -3.13 -17.99
CA PHE A 172 13.39 -2.71 -19.29
C PHE A 172 14.10 -3.33 -20.50
N LYS A 173 14.92 -4.37 -20.30
CA LYS A 173 15.69 -5.00 -21.35
C LYS A 173 14.85 -5.48 -22.54
N GLU A 174 13.72 -6.12 -22.25
CA GLU A 174 12.82 -6.67 -23.28
C GLU A 174 12.11 -5.57 -24.09
N LEU A 175 11.90 -4.39 -23.48
CA LEU A 175 11.33 -3.22 -24.14
C LEU A 175 12.38 -2.38 -24.88
N GLY A 176 13.67 -2.74 -24.76
CA GLY A 176 14.77 -2.02 -25.40
C GLY A 176 15.03 -0.62 -24.83
N ILE A 177 14.43 -0.26 -23.69
CA ILE A 177 14.60 1.05 -23.05
C ILE A 177 15.90 1.04 -22.25
N LYS A 178 16.75 2.06 -22.48
CA LYS A 178 17.99 2.24 -21.74
C LYS A 178 17.90 3.45 -20.82
N TYR A 179 18.56 3.33 -19.67
CA TYR A 179 18.67 4.46 -18.74
C TYR A 179 19.41 5.65 -19.36
N SER A 180 18.89 6.85 -19.12
CA SER A 180 19.55 8.11 -19.47
C SER A 180 19.40 9.10 -18.33
N THR A 181 20.47 9.80 -18.00
CA THR A 181 20.48 10.87 -16.97
C THR A 181 19.74 12.13 -17.42
N ASP A 182 19.51 12.30 -18.73
CA ASP A 182 18.85 13.47 -19.32
C ASP A 182 17.34 13.26 -19.47
N THR A 183 16.81 12.14 -18.96
CA THR A 183 15.41 11.75 -19.09
C THR A 183 14.75 11.67 -17.71
N TYR A 184 13.55 12.20 -17.58
CA TYR A 184 12.73 12.14 -16.38
C TYR A 184 11.72 11.00 -16.51
N TYR A 185 11.81 10.04 -15.63
CA TYR A 185 10.98 8.82 -15.66
C TYR A 185 9.79 8.98 -14.74
N ILE A 186 8.59 8.83 -15.28
CA ILE A 186 7.33 9.00 -14.56
C ILE A 186 6.54 7.71 -14.59
N ASN A 187 6.20 7.18 -13.42
CA ASN A 187 5.23 6.11 -13.29
C ASN A 187 3.82 6.71 -13.14
N VAL A 188 2.85 6.16 -13.87
CA VAL A 188 1.46 6.60 -13.85
C VAL A 188 0.57 5.39 -13.55
N PHE A 189 0.09 5.33 -12.33
CA PHE A 189 -0.87 4.35 -11.84
C PHE A 189 -2.00 5.08 -11.12
N THR A 190 -3.04 5.45 -11.88
CA THR A 190 -4.12 6.33 -11.41
C THR A 190 -5.49 5.72 -11.70
N TYR A 191 -6.54 6.27 -11.08
CA TYR A 191 -7.91 6.14 -11.55
C TYR A 191 -8.10 6.95 -12.85
N ASN A 192 -9.32 7.17 -13.29
CA ASN A 192 -9.57 7.94 -14.51
C ASN A 192 -9.02 9.37 -14.40
N TRP A 193 -8.14 9.74 -15.31
CA TRP A 193 -7.53 11.06 -15.35
C TRP A 193 -7.34 11.53 -16.81
N ASN A 194 -7.51 12.83 -17.06
CA ASN A 194 -7.31 13.42 -18.39
C ASN A 194 -5.83 13.74 -18.63
N PHE A 195 -5.11 12.82 -19.25
CA PHE A 195 -3.68 12.96 -19.57
C PHE A 195 -3.37 13.97 -20.68
N LYS A 196 -4.35 14.33 -21.53
CA LYS A 196 -4.08 15.08 -22.76
C LYS A 196 -3.39 16.42 -22.48
N GLU A 197 -4.01 17.27 -21.67
CA GLU A 197 -3.46 18.59 -21.36
C GLU A 197 -2.14 18.54 -20.62
N PHE A 198 -1.96 17.53 -19.75
CA PHE A 198 -0.71 17.30 -19.05
C PHE A 198 0.42 16.97 -20.04
N ILE A 199 0.20 16.02 -20.96
CA ILE A 199 1.18 15.65 -21.98
C ILE A 199 1.50 16.84 -22.89
N GLU A 200 0.50 17.59 -23.34
CA GLU A 200 0.71 18.80 -24.14
C GLU A 200 1.57 19.86 -23.41
N THR A 201 1.49 19.90 -22.08
CA THR A 201 2.33 20.78 -21.26
C THR A 201 3.76 20.24 -21.16
N LEU A 202 3.93 18.93 -20.96
CA LEU A 202 5.25 18.30 -20.93
C LEU A 202 6.00 18.47 -22.25
N GLU A 203 5.32 18.41 -23.40
CA GLU A 203 5.92 18.61 -24.75
C GLU A 203 6.55 20.00 -24.90
N LYS A 204 6.02 21.01 -24.24
CA LYS A 204 6.52 22.39 -24.30
C LYS A 204 7.74 22.62 -23.40
N SER A 205 8.05 21.69 -22.53
CA SER A 205 9.15 21.80 -21.57
C SER A 205 10.52 21.51 -22.22
N PRO A 206 11.61 21.93 -21.58
CA PRO A 206 12.96 21.58 -22.03
C PRO A 206 13.38 20.12 -21.71
N PHE A 207 12.61 19.43 -20.85
CA PHE A 207 12.94 18.10 -20.35
C PHE A 207 12.51 17.00 -21.32
N LYS A 208 13.19 15.86 -21.26
CA LYS A 208 12.77 14.61 -21.88
C LYS A 208 12.03 13.76 -20.85
N PHE A 209 10.95 13.12 -21.26
CA PHE A 209 10.13 12.29 -20.39
C PHE A 209 9.94 10.89 -20.96
N VAL A 210 9.94 9.92 -20.06
CA VAL A 210 9.41 8.57 -20.30
C VAL A 210 8.31 8.32 -19.30
N LEU A 211 7.10 8.04 -19.79
CA LEU A 211 5.92 7.74 -18.99
C LEU A 211 5.63 6.24 -19.07
N PHE A 212 5.58 5.59 -17.91
CA PHE A 212 5.12 4.20 -17.78
C PHE A 212 3.69 4.21 -17.30
N ILE A 213 2.75 3.82 -18.17
CA ILE A 213 1.33 3.83 -17.88
C ILE A 213 0.90 2.44 -17.45
N LEU A 214 0.43 2.30 -16.22
CA LEU A 214 -0.03 1.05 -15.60
C LEU A 214 -1.56 1.03 -15.51
N ASP A 215 -2.15 -0.10 -15.88
CA ASP A 215 -3.58 -0.42 -15.70
C ASP A 215 -4.58 0.60 -16.31
N TYR A 216 -4.11 1.43 -17.22
CA TYR A 216 -4.94 2.40 -17.93
C TYR A 216 -4.68 2.31 -19.43
N LYS A 217 -5.74 2.20 -20.24
CA LYS A 217 -5.60 2.27 -21.70
C LYS A 217 -5.75 3.72 -22.15
N LEU A 218 -4.62 4.34 -22.44
CA LEU A 218 -4.64 5.59 -23.19
C LEU A 218 -5.08 5.32 -24.63
N ASP A 219 -6.03 6.12 -25.14
CA ASP A 219 -6.27 6.20 -26.57
C ASP A 219 -5.10 7.00 -27.19
N LEU A 220 -4.09 6.28 -27.66
CA LEU A 220 -2.82 6.83 -28.14
C LEU A 220 -2.90 7.38 -29.57
N ASN A 221 -4.02 7.96 -29.99
CA ASN A 221 -4.11 8.68 -31.24
C ASN A 221 -3.29 10.00 -31.25
N PHE A 222 -2.29 10.10 -30.36
CA PHE A 222 -1.41 11.26 -30.24
C PHE A 222 -0.10 10.98 -30.95
N SER A 223 0.27 11.81 -31.91
CA SER A 223 1.62 11.88 -32.47
C SER A 223 2.48 12.67 -31.48
N TYR A 224 3.26 11.96 -30.68
CA TYR A 224 4.19 12.57 -29.72
C TYR A 224 5.44 13.07 -30.45
N LYS A 225 5.92 14.24 -30.07
CA LYS A 225 7.17 14.81 -30.56
C LYS A 225 8.37 14.19 -29.79
N ASP A 226 9.55 14.42 -30.29
CA ASP A 226 10.83 13.80 -29.93
C ASP A 226 11.22 13.79 -28.43
N LYS A 227 10.41 14.37 -27.52
CA LYS A 227 10.75 14.54 -26.10
C LYS A 227 9.98 13.65 -25.14
N ILE A 228 8.89 13.03 -25.59
CA ILE A 228 8.04 12.20 -24.73
C ILE A 228 7.89 10.82 -25.33
N GLU A 229 8.28 9.83 -24.56
CA GLU A 229 8.02 8.42 -24.85
C GLU A 229 6.98 7.90 -23.86
N ILE A 230 5.99 7.16 -24.34
CA ILE A 230 4.94 6.56 -23.52
C ILE A 230 4.90 5.07 -23.74
N TYR A 231 5.03 4.33 -22.64
CA TYR A 231 4.97 2.89 -22.63
C TYR A 231 3.75 2.40 -21.86
N GLN A 232 2.84 1.74 -22.56
CA GLN A 232 1.74 1.02 -21.93
C GLN A 232 2.31 -0.27 -21.34
N MET A 233 2.33 -0.34 -20.00
CA MET A 233 2.90 -1.48 -19.31
C MET A 233 1.88 -2.63 -19.21
N PRO A 234 2.32 -3.90 -19.31
CA PRO A 234 1.46 -5.03 -19.02
C PRO A 234 1.09 -5.07 -17.53
N PHE A 235 0.11 -5.91 -17.18
CA PHE A 235 -0.17 -6.18 -15.78
C PHE A 235 1.09 -6.67 -15.05
N MET A 236 1.37 -6.10 -13.90
CA MET A 236 2.55 -6.38 -13.09
C MET A 236 2.18 -7.07 -11.79
N ASP A 237 2.97 -8.06 -11.40
CA ASP A 237 2.93 -8.57 -10.03
C ASP A 237 3.50 -7.54 -9.03
N GLN A 238 3.31 -7.79 -7.73
CA GLN A 238 3.75 -6.86 -6.69
C GLN A 238 5.26 -6.56 -6.75
N ASN A 239 6.11 -7.54 -7.11
CA ASN A 239 7.56 -7.33 -7.17
C ASN A 239 7.95 -6.44 -8.35
N GLN A 240 7.33 -6.65 -9.51
CA GLN A 240 7.54 -5.82 -10.70
C GLN A 240 7.06 -4.38 -10.45
N PHE A 241 5.91 -4.23 -9.80
CA PHE A 241 5.39 -2.93 -9.39
C PHE A 241 6.34 -2.22 -8.41
N ASP A 242 6.85 -2.93 -7.41
CA ASP A 242 7.82 -2.40 -6.45
C ASP A 242 9.11 -1.91 -7.15
N ILE A 243 9.56 -2.58 -8.22
CA ILE A 243 10.73 -2.17 -9.00
C ILE A 243 10.44 -0.90 -9.80
N ILE A 244 9.34 -0.85 -10.56
CA ILE A 244 9.08 0.28 -11.48
C ILE A 244 8.87 1.60 -10.74
N ILE A 245 8.17 1.59 -9.58
CA ILE A 245 8.01 2.81 -8.78
C ILE A 245 9.33 3.32 -8.20
N ASN A 246 10.27 2.42 -7.92
CA ASN A 246 11.61 2.79 -7.46
C ASN A 246 12.53 3.25 -8.60
N LEU A 247 12.32 2.78 -9.83
CA LEU A 247 13.06 3.24 -11.01
C LEU A 247 12.59 4.61 -11.50
N SER A 248 11.35 4.99 -11.24
CA SER A 248 10.78 6.29 -11.63
C SER A 248 11.33 7.44 -10.78
N ASP A 249 11.33 8.64 -11.33
CA ASP A 249 11.72 9.88 -10.63
C ASP A 249 10.51 10.52 -9.95
N PHE A 250 9.31 10.30 -10.51
CA PHE A 250 8.05 10.75 -9.99
C PHE A 250 6.98 9.67 -10.12
N ASN A 251 6.10 9.57 -9.13
CA ASN A 251 5.04 8.57 -9.11
C ASN A 251 3.67 9.23 -9.00
N PHE A 252 2.85 9.10 -10.03
CA PHE A 252 1.41 9.26 -9.90
C PHE A 252 0.86 7.92 -9.43
N ILE A 253 0.18 7.88 -8.29
CA ILE A 253 -0.13 6.63 -7.61
C ILE A 253 -1.56 6.65 -7.05
N ARG A 254 -2.24 5.50 -7.03
CA ARG A 254 -3.59 5.36 -6.49
C ARG A 254 -3.66 4.31 -5.39
N GLY A 255 -4.75 4.35 -4.62
CA GLY A 255 -5.03 3.39 -3.55
C GLY A 255 -4.07 3.53 -2.38
N GLU A 256 -4.27 2.73 -1.32
CA GLU A 256 -3.53 2.87 -0.07
C GLU A 256 -2.19 2.12 -0.09
N GLU A 257 -2.18 0.87 -0.54
CA GLU A 257 -0.99 0.02 -0.57
C GLU A 257 0.08 0.61 -1.50
N SER A 258 -0.31 0.97 -2.72
CA SER A 258 0.58 1.55 -3.72
C SER A 258 1.11 2.91 -3.29
N PHE A 259 0.29 3.72 -2.61
CA PHE A 259 0.70 4.99 -2.02
C PHE A 259 1.82 4.79 -0.97
N ILE A 260 1.66 3.82 -0.05
CA ILE A 260 2.71 3.50 0.92
C ILE A 260 4.02 3.10 0.23
N ARG A 261 3.95 2.32 -0.86
CA ARG A 261 5.15 1.96 -1.63
C ARG A 261 5.84 3.18 -2.22
N ALA A 262 5.09 4.10 -2.82
CA ALA A 262 5.64 5.35 -3.35
C ALA A 262 6.26 6.22 -2.25
N LEU A 263 5.59 6.39 -1.11
CA LEU A 263 6.12 7.11 0.06
C LEU A 263 7.46 6.53 0.51
N LEU A 264 7.57 5.22 0.61
CA LEU A 264 8.78 4.53 1.06
C LEU A 264 9.93 4.57 0.04
N THR A 265 9.71 5.01 -1.20
CA THR A 265 10.83 5.31 -2.13
C THR A 265 11.65 6.52 -1.67
N GLY A 266 11.04 7.45 -0.92
CA GLY A 266 11.61 8.76 -0.59
C GLY A 266 11.69 9.72 -1.78
N LYS A 267 10.98 9.44 -2.87
CA LYS A 267 10.91 10.24 -4.10
C LYS A 267 9.56 10.96 -4.19
N PRO A 268 9.45 12.03 -5.00
CA PRO A 268 8.19 12.74 -5.22
C PRO A 268 7.08 11.85 -5.78
N TYR A 269 5.88 12.06 -5.29
CA TYR A 269 4.66 11.40 -5.74
C TYR A 269 3.45 12.32 -5.62
N LEU A 270 2.37 12.00 -6.34
CA LEU A 270 1.02 12.50 -6.11
C LEU A 270 0.08 11.32 -5.88
N TRP A 271 -0.68 11.40 -4.81
CA TRP A 271 -1.64 10.36 -4.43
C TRP A 271 -3.02 10.66 -5.01
N ASN A 272 -3.52 9.76 -5.86
CA ASN A 272 -4.88 9.81 -6.40
C ASN A 272 -5.77 8.94 -5.51
N ILE A 273 -6.63 9.58 -4.75
CA ILE A 273 -7.56 8.90 -3.86
C ILE A 273 -8.82 8.53 -4.64
N TYR A 274 -9.42 7.37 -4.33
CA TYR A 274 -10.67 6.96 -4.94
C TYR A 274 -11.76 7.99 -4.62
N GLU A 275 -12.43 8.48 -5.67
CA GLU A 275 -13.50 9.48 -5.55
C GLU A 275 -14.64 8.94 -4.69
N GLN A 276 -15.01 9.69 -3.67
CA GLN A 276 -16.08 9.37 -2.72
C GLN A 276 -17.16 10.46 -2.75
N ASP A 277 -18.37 10.08 -2.38
CA ASP A 277 -19.48 11.04 -2.24
C ASP A 277 -19.10 12.18 -1.28
N GLU A 278 -19.72 13.34 -1.46
CA GLU A 278 -19.52 14.52 -0.62
C GLU A 278 -18.04 15.00 -0.52
N MET A 279 -17.20 14.64 -1.48
CA MET A 279 -15.78 15.03 -1.53
C MET A 279 -14.93 14.49 -0.36
N LEU A 280 -15.35 13.45 0.34
CA LEU A 280 -14.63 12.87 1.49
C LEU A 280 -13.19 12.41 1.15
N HIS A 281 -12.92 12.09 -0.09
CA HIS A 281 -11.57 11.79 -0.56
C HIS A 281 -10.63 13.01 -0.49
N ILE A 282 -11.17 14.23 -0.60
CA ILE A 282 -10.38 15.46 -0.44
C ILE A 282 -10.06 15.71 1.04
N ASP A 283 -11.00 15.46 1.95
CA ASP A 283 -10.72 15.55 3.38
C ASP A 283 -9.62 14.59 3.81
N LYS A 284 -9.60 13.37 3.27
CA LYS A 284 -8.50 12.40 3.48
C LYS A 284 -7.16 12.91 2.94
N LEU A 285 -7.19 13.51 1.75
CA LEU A 285 -5.99 14.11 1.15
C LEU A 285 -5.45 15.25 2.00
N GLU A 286 -6.32 16.16 2.43
CA GLU A 286 -5.95 17.31 3.27
C GLU A 286 -5.37 16.86 4.62
N ALA A 287 -5.98 15.87 5.25
CA ALA A 287 -5.46 15.30 6.50
C ALA A 287 -4.03 14.73 6.32
N PHE A 288 -3.76 14.08 5.19
CA PHE A 288 -2.42 13.60 4.87
C PHE A 288 -1.45 14.76 4.58
N LEU A 289 -1.85 15.73 3.76
CA LEU A 289 -1.01 16.89 3.40
C LEU A 289 -0.62 17.69 4.63
N GLU A 290 -1.52 17.86 5.59
CA GLU A 290 -1.21 18.55 6.85
C GLU A 290 -0.17 17.78 7.69
N ARG A 291 -0.22 16.44 7.73
CA ARG A 291 0.82 15.60 8.37
C ARG A 291 2.16 15.73 7.67
N PHE A 292 2.15 15.89 6.35
CA PHE A 292 3.36 15.98 5.55
C PHE A 292 3.97 17.39 5.54
N ARG A 293 3.19 18.42 5.88
CA ARG A 293 3.54 19.83 5.80
C ARG A 293 4.84 20.19 6.53
N GLU A 294 5.05 19.67 7.73
CA GLU A 294 6.21 20.00 8.57
C GLU A 294 7.55 19.57 7.97
N TYR A 295 7.53 18.67 6.97
CA TYR A 295 8.72 18.20 6.26
C TYR A 295 9.10 19.10 5.07
N PHE A 296 8.23 20.03 4.66
CA PHE A 296 8.53 21.01 3.63
C PHE A 296 9.12 22.27 4.24
N THR A 297 10.30 22.68 3.76
CA THR A 297 10.94 23.94 4.13
C THR A 297 10.46 25.10 3.25
N ALA A 298 10.17 24.80 1.98
CA ALA A 298 9.62 25.68 0.97
C ALA A 298 8.66 24.83 0.10
N ASP A 299 8.01 25.37 -0.87
CA ASP A 299 7.24 24.62 -1.88
C ASP A 299 6.03 23.82 -1.36
N TYR A 300 5.68 23.86 -0.07
CA TYR A 300 4.49 23.15 0.43
C TYR A 300 3.23 23.58 -0.32
N ASN A 301 3.02 24.87 -0.48
CA ASN A 301 1.83 25.37 -1.19
C ASN A 301 1.79 24.86 -2.64
N LEU A 302 2.93 24.83 -3.31
CA LEU A 302 3.02 24.29 -4.67
C LEU A 302 2.66 22.80 -4.71
N TYR A 303 3.18 22.01 -3.74
CA TYR A 303 2.86 20.57 -3.65
C TYR A 303 1.40 20.32 -3.26
N HIS A 304 0.87 21.11 -2.34
CA HIS A 304 -0.53 21.08 -1.92
C HIS A 304 -1.47 21.36 -3.13
N ASP A 305 -1.22 22.45 -3.85
CA ASP A 305 -2.01 22.82 -5.04
C ASP A 305 -1.92 21.74 -6.13
N LEU A 306 -0.75 21.15 -6.36
CA LEU A 306 -0.57 20.02 -7.27
C LEU A 306 -1.44 18.83 -6.85
N SER A 307 -1.41 18.47 -5.57
CA SER A 307 -2.14 17.34 -5.03
C SER A 307 -3.65 17.52 -5.15
N LEU A 308 -4.15 18.72 -4.83
CA LEU A 308 -5.57 19.06 -4.99
C LEU A 308 -6.00 19.04 -6.45
N ASN A 309 -5.28 19.77 -7.33
CA ASN A 309 -5.64 19.84 -8.74
C ASN A 309 -5.61 18.46 -9.41
N PHE A 310 -4.67 17.58 -9.01
CA PHE A 310 -4.63 16.21 -9.50
C PHE A 310 -5.90 15.42 -9.10
N ASN A 311 -6.34 15.51 -7.85
CA ASN A 311 -7.53 14.80 -7.37
C ASN A 311 -8.85 15.42 -7.85
N LEU A 312 -8.86 16.72 -8.16
CA LEU A 312 -9.98 17.42 -8.74
C LEU A 312 -10.03 17.35 -10.27
N ASN A 313 -9.10 16.62 -10.88
CA ASN A 313 -8.99 16.48 -12.34
C ASN A 313 -8.81 17.80 -13.09
N ASN A 314 -8.20 18.80 -12.43
CA ASN A 314 -7.87 20.09 -13.01
C ASN A 314 -6.52 20.04 -13.74
N ASN A 315 -6.24 21.05 -14.58
CA ASN A 315 -4.92 21.19 -15.21
C ASN A 315 -3.87 21.70 -14.21
N PHE A 316 -2.78 20.97 -14.05
CA PHE A 316 -1.65 21.32 -13.17
C PHE A 316 -0.28 21.21 -13.87
N GLY A 317 -0.25 21.01 -15.17
CA GLY A 317 1.01 20.71 -15.89
C GLY A 317 2.12 21.76 -15.69
N ASN A 318 1.80 23.04 -15.67
CA ASN A 318 2.79 24.10 -15.43
C ASN A 318 3.35 24.06 -14.00
N SER A 319 2.47 23.89 -13.01
CA SER A 319 2.89 23.75 -11.61
C SER A 319 3.72 22.48 -11.39
N PHE A 320 3.40 21.40 -12.12
CA PHE A 320 4.20 20.19 -12.11
C PHE A 320 5.62 20.44 -12.66
N LEU A 321 5.74 21.13 -13.80
CA LEU A 321 7.07 21.46 -14.36
C LEU A 321 7.89 22.35 -13.41
N GLU A 322 7.24 23.33 -12.76
CA GLU A 322 7.87 24.15 -11.75
C GLU A 322 8.35 23.31 -10.57
N PHE A 323 7.53 22.37 -10.09
CA PHE A 323 7.85 21.50 -8.98
C PHE A 323 9.05 20.60 -9.29
N ILE A 324 9.04 19.86 -10.40
CA ILE A 324 10.12 18.93 -10.74
C ILE A 324 11.46 19.62 -11.10
N ALA A 325 11.43 20.91 -11.44
CA ALA A 325 12.65 21.71 -11.66
C ALA A 325 13.43 21.99 -10.36
N ARG A 326 12.82 21.72 -9.20
CA ARG A 326 13.41 21.96 -7.87
C ARG A 326 13.86 20.64 -7.25
N LYS A 327 14.72 20.72 -6.24
CA LYS A 327 15.14 19.57 -5.43
C LYS A 327 14.30 19.50 -4.17
N HIS A 328 13.77 18.33 -3.86
CA HIS A 328 12.91 18.10 -2.70
C HIS A 328 13.53 17.05 -1.78
N SER A 329 13.95 17.44 -0.58
CA SER A 329 14.36 16.50 0.49
C SER A 329 13.18 16.00 1.32
N SER A 330 12.06 16.71 1.27
CA SER A 330 10.86 16.48 2.09
C SER A 330 10.38 15.03 2.07
N PHE A 331 10.39 14.40 0.90
CA PHE A 331 9.96 13.01 0.72
C PHE A 331 10.90 12.01 1.41
N GLU A 332 12.21 12.21 1.30
CA GLU A 332 13.20 11.36 1.98
C GLU A 332 13.16 11.59 3.50
N ASP A 333 12.97 12.81 3.95
CA ASP A 333 12.92 13.16 5.38
C ASP A 333 11.63 12.61 6.02
N TYR A 334 10.51 12.70 5.34
CA TYR A 334 9.26 12.08 5.79
C TYR A 334 9.35 10.56 5.82
N LYS A 335 9.91 9.94 4.77
CA LYS A 335 10.20 8.50 4.77
C LYS A 335 11.02 8.08 6.00
N LYS A 336 12.07 8.81 6.36
CA LYS A 336 12.90 8.50 7.53
C LYS A 336 12.07 8.53 8.81
N PHE A 337 11.23 9.54 8.98
CA PHE A 337 10.31 9.62 10.13
C PHE A 337 9.39 8.40 10.18
N ILE A 338 8.75 8.06 9.07
CA ILE A 338 7.84 6.92 8.96
C ILE A 338 8.53 5.60 9.28
N VAL A 339 9.71 5.35 8.70
CA VAL A 339 10.47 4.13 8.95
C VAL A 339 10.89 4.00 10.41
N THR A 340 11.20 5.12 11.06
CA THR A 340 11.66 5.13 12.46
C THR A 340 10.50 4.96 13.46
N ASN A 341 9.33 5.57 13.18
CA ASN A 341 8.28 5.75 14.19
C ASN A 341 6.98 4.99 13.91
N CYS A 342 6.76 4.54 12.67
CA CYS A 342 5.45 4.07 12.23
C CYS A 342 5.46 2.63 11.72
N ASN A 343 6.28 1.73 12.29
CA ASN A 343 6.30 0.32 11.88
C ASN A 343 5.09 -0.43 12.46
N LEU A 344 4.10 -0.71 11.63
CA LEU A 344 2.88 -1.42 12.01
C LEU A 344 3.18 -2.80 12.56
N VAL A 345 4.04 -3.56 11.91
CA VAL A 345 4.31 -4.95 12.29
C VAL A 345 4.95 -5.02 13.68
N GLU A 346 5.93 -4.17 13.95
CA GLU A 346 6.57 -4.12 15.28
C GLU A 346 5.58 -3.74 16.38
N LYS A 347 4.78 -2.69 16.13
CA LYS A 347 3.76 -2.23 17.08
C LYS A 347 2.69 -3.29 17.32
N LEU A 348 2.23 -3.94 16.25
CA LEU A 348 1.22 -4.99 16.30
C LEU A 348 1.72 -6.19 17.11
N LEU A 349 2.94 -6.65 16.84
CA LEU A 349 3.54 -7.78 17.55
C LEU A 349 3.80 -7.44 19.04
N TYR A 350 4.28 -6.24 19.33
CA TYR A 350 4.44 -5.78 20.71
C TYR A 350 3.08 -5.81 21.46
N PHE A 351 2.02 -5.33 20.83
CA PHE A 351 0.67 -5.35 21.38
C PHE A 351 0.18 -6.80 21.60
N ILE A 352 0.29 -7.67 20.59
CA ILE A 352 -0.08 -9.09 20.69
C ILE A 352 0.64 -9.76 21.86
N ASP A 353 1.95 -9.57 21.95
CA ASP A 353 2.74 -10.21 23.02
C ASP A 353 2.35 -9.67 24.40
N SER A 354 2.05 -8.39 24.54
CA SER A 354 1.58 -7.81 25.80
C SER A 354 0.25 -8.41 26.27
N ARG A 355 -0.61 -8.88 25.35
CA ARG A 355 -1.94 -9.45 25.67
C ARG A 355 -1.91 -10.97 25.82
N THR A 356 -1.06 -11.66 25.09
CA THR A 356 -1.05 -13.12 25.08
C THR A 356 -0.08 -13.72 26.11
N ASN A 357 0.93 -12.97 26.57
CA ASN A 357 1.92 -13.46 27.56
C ASN A 357 1.54 -13.12 29.02
N GLN A 358 0.65 -12.14 29.28
CA GLN A 358 0.20 -11.80 30.64
C GLN A 358 -0.57 -12.94 31.35
N ASN A 359 -1.17 -13.86 30.58
CA ASN A 359 -1.89 -15.01 31.14
C ASN A 359 -1.01 -16.20 31.58
N GLN A 360 0.32 -16.08 31.56
CA GLN A 360 1.23 -17.13 32.04
C GLN A 360 1.75 -16.91 33.47
N GLU A 361 1.50 -15.72 34.05
CA GLU A 361 1.96 -15.42 35.43
C GLU A 361 0.84 -15.54 36.49
N GLU A 362 -0.40 -15.82 36.09
CA GLU A 362 -1.55 -15.96 37.02
C GLU A 362 -2.05 -17.43 37.19
N ILE A 363 -1.20 -18.46 36.95
CA ILE A 363 -1.54 -19.88 37.25
C ILE A 363 -0.55 -20.44 38.26
#